data_fa1987430a289a289bc60f49617fd91a
#
_entry.id   fa1987430a289a289bc60f49617fd91a
#
_cell.length_a   1.000
_cell.length_b   1.000
_cell.length_c   1.000
_cell.angle_alpha   90.00
_cell.angle_beta   90.00
_cell.angle_gamma   90.00
#
_symmetry.space_group_name_H-M   'P 1'
#
loop_
_entity.id
_entity.type
_entity.pdbx_description
1 polymer ?
#
loop_
_entity_poly.entity_id
_entity_poly.type
_entity_poly.pdbx_seq_one_letter_code
_entity_poly.pdbx_strand_id
1 'polypeptide(L)'
;MLFVELALIRWVGANNVFVSNATNFVLLASFLGIGIGFLNARAERDYVRWTPVALLVLVAFGLAFPVVVVTLSGPNPFHGLGSMNALPQPLSLTIVFGLVVSVMVGLGQAVARTFVTFQPLNAYRLDILGSMAGIVAFSVLSFLNQPPAVWGLVAGIGLVVLLMPRVRWWQLGAVAGVIALLVLESLAPGQLWSPYNKLTIRNEHVGGQPAIAVSANNVPYQNAVSLDAMRRGSPSYFYPYRHVTPASLGNVLIIGAGTGNDVAVALSEGARHIDAVEIDPLLLLRVGQAHAGHPYRSGRVTMHVDDGRAYLENTHQRYDLILLALPDSMTALAGQSALRLESYLLTQQSLAAAKSRLAPGGTFAMYNYYQPFLLSRYATTLEDVYHQTPCAELQPGHSGGRRLAGLCRQPSRSDGRRCARVPVPDHRVPRAADRDSRPVRAGLRDLLERQASTPASLERRYLVDVGWPDGTLAFFHALWACAYPFLKCRI
;
A
#
# COMPACT_ATOMS: atom_id res chain seq x y z
N MET A 1 -21.89 -10.15 2.27
CA MET A 1 -21.52 -8.82 2.75
C MET A 1 -20.02 -8.59 2.63
N LEU A 2 -19.14 -9.39 3.26
CA LEU A 2 -17.68 -9.22 3.24
C LEU A 2 -17.04 -9.22 1.83
N PHE A 3 -17.58 -9.99 0.88
CA PHE A 3 -17.12 -9.92 -0.52
C PHE A 3 -17.22 -8.49 -1.09
N VAL A 4 -18.35 -7.82 -0.89
CA VAL A 4 -18.56 -6.45 -1.37
C VAL A 4 -17.66 -5.47 -0.63
N GLU A 5 -17.49 -5.65 0.68
CA GLU A 5 -16.61 -4.81 1.50
C GLU A 5 -15.15 -4.87 1.00
N LEU A 6 -14.60 -6.08 0.80
CA LEU A 6 -13.25 -6.27 0.28
C LEU A 6 -13.11 -5.70 -1.14
N ALA A 7 -14.12 -5.91 -1.99
CA ALA A 7 -14.14 -5.34 -3.34
C ALA A 7 -14.13 -3.81 -3.29
N LEU A 8 -14.89 -3.18 -2.38
CA LEU A 8 -14.91 -1.74 -2.20
C LEU A 8 -13.59 -1.20 -1.64
N ILE A 9 -13.03 -1.84 -0.60
CA ILE A 9 -11.72 -1.45 -0.04
C ILE A 9 -10.67 -1.39 -1.15
N ARG A 10 -10.63 -2.43 -1.96
CA ARG A 10 -9.63 -2.53 -3.02
C ARG A 10 -9.91 -1.59 -4.19
N TRP A 11 -11.16 -1.56 -4.68
CA TRP A 11 -11.50 -0.77 -5.85
C TRP A 11 -11.43 0.74 -5.58
N VAL A 12 -11.98 1.19 -4.44
CA VAL A 12 -11.94 2.61 -4.06
C VAL A 12 -10.51 3.07 -3.82
N GLY A 13 -9.70 2.25 -3.11
CA GLY A 13 -8.28 2.55 -2.88
C GLY A 13 -7.47 2.61 -4.18
N ALA A 14 -7.80 1.78 -5.17
CA ALA A 14 -7.13 1.78 -6.47
C ALA A 14 -7.48 2.99 -7.36
N ASN A 15 -8.63 3.62 -7.14
CA ASN A 15 -9.11 4.73 -7.94
C ASN A 15 -8.97 6.11 -7.26
N ASN A 16 -8.76 6.13 -5.95
CA ASN A 16 -8.64 7.36 -5.17
C ASN A 16 -7.41 7.32 -4.26
N VAL A 17 -6.37 8.07 -4.61
CA VAL A 17 -5.10 8.11 -3.87
C VAL A 17 -5.28 8.61 -2.44
N PHE A 18 -6.23 9.50 -2.16
CA PHE A 18 -6.50 9.93 -0.78
C PHE A 18 -6.97 8.77 0.09
N VAL A 19 -7.82 7.89 -0.46
CA VAL A 19 -8.32 6.69 0.23
C VAL A 19 -7.22 5.63 0.31
N SER A 20 -6.41 5.47 -0.73
CA SER A 20 -5.26 4.55 -0.72
C SER A 20 -4.29 4.83 0.45
N ASN A 21 -4.12 6.09 0.82
CA ASN A 21 -3.28 6.50 1.95
C ASN A 21 -3.96 6.36 3.32
N ALA A 22 -5.29 6.23 3.35
CA ALA A 22 -6.08 6.04 4.56
C ALA A 22 -6.68 4.62 4.58
N THR A 23 -5.86 3.61 4.82
CA THR A 23 -6.17 2.17 4.66
C THR A 23 -7.44 1.73 5.38
N ASN A 24 -7.74 2.33 6.52
CA ASN A 24 -8.92 1.98 7.33
C ASN A 24 -10.17 2.81 6.97
N PHE A 25 -10.07 3.73 6.01
CA PHE A 25 -11.16 4.66 5.70
C PHE A 25 -12.41 3.95 5.20
N VAL A 26 -12.27 3.07 4.21
CA VAL A 26 -13.39 2.30 3.67
C VAL A 26 -13.90 1.30 4.70
N LEU A 27 -13.02 0.71 5.48
CA LEU A 27 -13.37 -0.20 6.57
C LEU A 27 -14.23 0.50 7.64
N LEU A 28 -13.84 1.70 8.08
CA LEU A 28 -14.62 2.50 9.04
C LEU A 28 -16.00 2.88 8.48
N ALA A 29 -16.05 3.29 7.19
CA ALA A 29 -17.31 3.56 6.52
C ALA A 29 -18.20 2.32 6.44
N SER A 30 -17.61 1.15 6.16
CA SER A 30 -18.31 -0.14 6.13
C SER A 30 -18.89 -0.50 7.49
N PHE A 31 -18.09 -0.40 8.55
CA PHE A 31 -18.58 -0.70 9.91
C PHE A 31 -19.70 0.24 10.36
N LEU A 32 -19.55 1.54 10.05
CA LEU A 32 -20.62 2.50 10.33
C LEU A 32 -21.90 2.15 9.56
N GLY A 33 -21.77 1.84 8.27
CA GLY A 33 -22.91 1.45 7.43
C GLY A 33 -23.59 0.18 7.91
N ILE A 34 -22.82 -0.85 8.24
CA ILE A 34 -23.33 -2.11 8.81
C ILE A 34 -24.06 -1.83 10.12
N GLY A 35 -23.46 -1.08 11.04
CA GLY A 35 -24.06 -0.72 12.32
C GLY A 35 -25.40 0.01 12.16
N ILE A 36 -25.45 1.04 11.28
CA ILE A 36 -26.71 1.75 10.97
C ILE A 36 -27.75 0.77 10.37
N GLY A 37 -27.31 -0.14 9.48
CA GLY A 37 -28.17 -1.16 8.89
C GLY A 37 -28.79 -2.08 9.96
N PHE A 38 -27.99 -2.58 10.89
CA PHE A 38 -28.46 -3.41 12.01
C PHE A 38 -29.45 -2.66 12.92
N LEU A 39 -29.17 -1.41 13.27
CA LEU A 39 -30.07 -0.58 14.08
C LEU A 39 -31.43 -0.37 13.39
N ASN A 40 -31.45 -0.38 12.06
CA ASN A 40 -32.66 -0.23 11.25
C ASN A 40 -33.28 -1.55 10.78
N ALA A 41 -32.94 -2.68 11.39
CA ALA A 41 -33.48 -3.99 11.03
C ALA A 41 -35.03 -4.03 11.06
N ARG A 42 -35.63 -3.37 12.07
CA ARG A 42 -37.08 -3.31 12.30
C ARG A 42 -37.76 -2.09 11.64
N ALA A 43 -37.00 -1.22 10.99
CA ALA A 43 -37.57 -0.04 10.34
C ALA A 43 -38.45 -0.45 9.16
N GLU A 44 -39.53 0.29 8.95
CA GLU A 44 -40.44 0.11 7.80
C GLU A 44 -39.75 0.41 6.48
N ARG A 45 -38.77 1.33 6.51
CA ARG A 45 -37.95 1.69 5.36
C ARG A 45 -37.03 0.57 4.97
N ASP A 46 -37.08 0.18 3.71
CA ASP A 46 -36.27 -0.90 3.14
C ASP A 46 -35.08 -0.32 2.38
N TYR A 47 -33.96 -0.17 3.08
CA TYR A 47 -32.72 0.39 2.51
C TYR A 47 -32.07 -0.55 1.50
N VAL A 48 -32.27 -1.87 1.64
CA VAL A 48 -31.71 -2.89 0.74
C VAL A 48 -32.07 -2.59 -0.71
N ARG A 49 -33.28 -2.06 -0.95
CA ARG A 49 -33.77 -1.73 -2.30
C ARG A 49 -32.92 -0.67 -3.00
N TRP A 50 -32.28 0.23 -2.25
CA TRP A 50 -31.49 1.32 -2.78
C TRP A 50 -30.01 0.99 -2.90
N THR A 51 -29.56 -0.15 -2.39
CA THR A 51 -28.16 -0.60 -2.45
C THR A 51 -27.62 -0.65 -3.89
N PRO A 52 -28.34 -1.16 -4.91
CA PRO A 52 -27.85 -1.14 -6.30
C PRO A 52 -27.59 0.28 -6.82
N VAL A 53 -28.45 1.24 -6.48
CA VAL A 53 -28.31 2.63 -6.91
C VAL A 53 -27.15 3.29 -6.17
N ALA A 54 -27.03 3.08 -4.84
CA ALA A 54 -25.91 3.61 -4.08
C ALA A 54 -24.56 3.08 -4.62
N LEU A 55 -24.50 1.79 -4.99
CA LEU A 55 -23.32 1.19 -5.61
C LEU A 55 -23.04 1.79 -6.99
N LEU A 56 -24.07 1.99 -7.81
CA LEU A 56 -23.93 2.66 -9.12
C LEU A 56 -23.39 4.06 -8.99
N VAL A 57 -23.92 4.84 -8.06
CA VAL A 57 -23.46 6.22 -7.81
C VAL A 57 -22.02 6.23 -7.30
N LEU A 58 -21.65 5.29 -6.42
CA LEU A 58 -20.27 5.15 -5.94
C LEU A 58 -19.29 4.84 -7.07
N VAL A 59 -19.63 3.88 -7.92
CA VAL A 59 -18.79 3.49 -9.06
C VAL A 59 -18.70 4.63 -10.08
N ALA A 60 -19.83 5.25 -10.43
CA ALA A 60 -19.86 6.38 -11.35
C ALA A 60 -19.03 7.56 -10.80
N PHE A 61 -19.17 7.88 -9.51
CA PHE A 61 -18.38 8.94 -8.88
C PHE A 61 -16.89 8.64 -8.91
N GLY A 62 -16.45 7.41 -8.53
CA GLY A 62 -15.05 7.03 -8.52
C GLY A 62 -14.39 7.09 -9.90
N LEU A 63 -15.14 6.76 -10.96
CA LEU A 63 -14.66 6.82 -12.35
C LEU A 63 -14.71 8.25 -12.92
N ALA A 64 -15.70 9.07 -12.53
CA ALA A 64 -15.82 10.45 -13.00
C ALA A 64 -14.80 11.40 -12.32
N PHE A 65 -14.42 11.10 -11.08
CA PHE A 65 -13.51 11.93 -10.27
C PHE A 65 -12.33 11.11 -9.73
N PRO A 66 -11.52 10.46 -10.60
CA PRO A 66 -10.36 9.71 -10.16
C PRO A 66 -9.33 10.67 -9.56
N VAL A 67 -8.75 10.29 -8.43
CA VAL A 67 -7.64 11.05 -7.83
C VAL A 67 -6.34 10.34 -8.18
N VAL A 68 -5.47 11.06 -8.88
CA VAL A 68 -4.19 10.56 -9.38
C VAL A 68 -3.04 11.45 -8.89
N VAL A 69 -1.84 10.90 -8.74
CA VAL A 69 -0.62 11.70 -8.54
C VAL A 69 -0.06 12.05 -9.92
N VAL A 70 -0.02 13.34 -10.26
CA VAL A 70 0.47 13.80 -11.57
C VAL A 70 1.98 14.03 -11.54
N THR A 71 2.52 14.52 -10.43
CA THR A 71 3.96 14.75 -10.29
C THR A 71 4.40 14.46 -8.86
N LEU A 72 5.58 13.86 -8.73
CA LEU A 72 6.26 13.69 -7.42
C LEU A 72 7.19 14.87 -7.10
N SER A 73 7.11 15.97 -7.89
CA SER A 73 7.99 17.13 -7.79
C SER A 73 7.40 18.16 -6.83
N GLY A 74 8.06 18.43 -5.72
CA GLY A 74 7.69 19.49 -4.77
C GLY A 74 7.98 19.12 -3.31
N PRO A 75 8.02 20.13 -2.41
CA PRO A 75 8.27 19.91 -0.99
C PRO A 75 7.16 19.11 -0.29
N ASN A 76 5.98 19.03 -0.91
CA ASN A 76 4.86 18.29 -0.41
C ASN A 76 4.46 17.23 -1.46
N PRO A 77 4.53 15.92 -1.16
CA PRO A 77 4.22 14.87 -2.14
C PRO A 77 2.79 14.91 -2.65
N PHE A 78 1.92 15.66 -1.96
CA PHE A 78 0.52 15.87 -2.35
C PHE A 78 0.30 17.13 -3.20
N HIS A 79 1.32 17.95 -3.46
CA HIS A 79 1.19 19.12 -4.34
C HIS A 79 1.07 18.74 -5.83
N GLY A 80 1.33 17.49 -6.19
CA GLY A 80 1.17 16.97 -7.54
C GLY A 80 -0.14 16.18 -7.75
N LEU A 81 -1.09 16.25 -6.82
CA LEU A 81 -2.39 15.61 -6.99
C LEU A 81 -3.21 16.43 -7.99
N GLY A 82 -3.32 15.91 -9.19
CA GLY A 82 -4.11 16.49 -10.26
C GLY A 82 -5.03 15.44 -10.87
N SER A 83 -6.29 15.74 -10.91
CA SER A 83 -7.20 15.21 -11.90
C SER A 83 -7.74 16.42 -12.65
N MET A 84 -8.04 16.29 -13.93
CA MET A 84 -8.68 17.36 -14.70
C MET A 84 -10.01 17.81 -14.07
N ASN A 85 -10.58 17.01 -13.16
CA ASN A 85 -11.81 17.25 -12.40
C ASN A 85 -11.59 17.10 -10.89
N ALA A 86 -10.42 17.49 -10.35
CA ALA A 86 -10.12 17.27 -8.94
C ALA A 86 -11.04 18.03 -8.00
N LEU A 87 -11.83 17.30 -7.26
CA LEU A 87 -12.55 17.84 -6.10
C LEU A 87 -11.56 18.07 -4.95
N PRO A 88 -11.80 19.09 -4.10
CA PRO A 88 -11.02 19.24 -2.87
C PRO A 88 -11.02 17.93 -2.06
N GLN A 89 -9.85 17.58 -1.48
CA GLN A 89 -9.67 16.34 -0.73
C GLN A 89 -10.78 16.07 0.30
N PRO A 90 -11.15 17.02 1.18
CA PRO A 90 -12.20 16.76 2.18
C PRO A 90 -13.55 16.43 1.55
N LEU A 91 -13.89 17.11 0.45
CA LEU A 91 -15.16 16.88 -0.24
C LEU A 91 -15.19 15.50 -0.91
N SER A 92 -14.11 15.13 -1.62
CA SER A 92 -13.99 13.79 -2.23
C SER A 92 -14.09 12.67 -1.19
N LEU A 93 -13.36 12.80 -0.07
CA LEU A 93 -13.42 11.84 1.02
C LEU A 93 -14.80 11.75 1.65
N THR A 94 -15.47 12.89 1.90
CA THR A 94 -16.81 12.90 2.48
C THR A 94 -17.83 12.19 1.60
N ILE A 95 -17.78 12.46 0.29
CA ILE A 95 -18.70 11.83 -0.67
C ILE A 95 -18.45 10.32 -0.73
N VAL A 96 -17.20 9.89 -0.88
CA VAL A 96 -16.84 8.47 -0.92
C VAL A 96 -17.26 7.76 0.38
N PHE A 97 -16.99 8.38 1.53
CA PHE A 97 -17.41 7.84 2.84
C PHE A 97 -18.92 7.63 2.90
N GLY A 98 -19.69 8.67 2.59
CA GLY A 98 -21.16 8.61 2.62
C GLY A 98 -21.74 7.58 1.66
N LEU A 99 -21.15 7.43 0.46
CA LEU A 99 -21.57 6.44 -0.53
C LEU A 99 -21.27 5.01 -0.07
N VAL A 100 -20.08 4.75 0.49
CA VAL A 100 -19.75 3.45 1.07
C VAL A 100 -20.68 3.12 2.24
N VAL A 101 -20.89 4.06 3.16
CA VAL A 101 -21.88 3.89 4.25
C VAL A 101 -23.24 3.51 3.68
N SER A 102 -23.72 4.23 2.65
CA SER A 102 -25.03 3.99 2.05
C SER A 102 -25.19 2.58 1.45
N VAL A 103 -24.14 2.07 0.78
CA VAL A 103 -24.11 0.69 0.26
C VAL A 103 -24.20 -0.30 1.43
N MET A 104 -23.38 -0.10 2.46
CA MET A 104 -23.27 -1.02 3.58
C MET A 104 -24.47 -0.98 4.53
N VAL A 105 -25.19 0.15 4.63
CA VAL A 105 -26.48 0.23 5.36
C VAL A 105 -27.51 -0.75 4.80
N GLY A 106 -27.65 -0.81 3.48
CA GLY A 106 -28.59 -1.75 2.86
C GLY A 106 -28.22 -3.20 3.10
N LEU A 107 -26.92 -3.54 2.91
CA LEU A 107 -26.44 -4.90 3.15
C LEU A 107 -26.54 -5.30 4.62
N GLY A 108 -26.16 -4.40 5.55
CA GLY A 108 -26.28 -4.61 6.99
C GLY A 108 -27.73 -4.81 7.43
N GLN A 109 -28.69 -4.04 6.88
CA GLN A 109 -30.12 -4.22 7.14
C GLN A 109 -30.62 -5.58 6.67
N ALA A 110 -30.18 -6.04 5.48
CA ALA A 110 -30.56 -7.35 4.96
C ALA A 110 -30.09 -8.49 5.88
N VAL A 111 -28.82 -8.44 6.29
CA VAL A 111 -28.22 -9.40 7.24
C VAL A 111 -28.99 -9.38 8.55
N ALA A 112 -29.21 -8.22 9.14
CA ALA A 112 -29.91 -8.08 10.41
C ALA A 112 -31.35 -8.60 10.38
N ARG A 113 -32.08 -8.37 9.28
CA ARG A 113 -33.44 -8.94 9.07
C ARG A 113 -33.41 -10.44 8.94
N THR A 114 -32.40 -10.98 8.25
CA THR A 114 -32.23 -12.43 8.11
C THR A 114 -31.91 -13.09 9.45
N PHE A 115 -31.10 -12.45 10.29
CA PHE A 115 -30.77 -12.97 11.61
C PHE A 115 -31.98 -13.24 12.49
N VAL A 116 -33.01 -12.40 12.40
CA VAL A 116 -34.27 -12.57 13.20
C VAL A 116 -35.05 -13.83 12.79
N THR A 117 -34.85 -14.35 11.58
CA THR A 117 -35.56 -15.53 11.09
C THR A 117 -34.96 -16.87 11.53
N PHE A 118 -33.73 -16.85 12.07
CA PHE A 118 -33.00 -18.03 12.52
C PHE A 118 -32.83 -18.06 14.02
N GLN A 119 -32.60 -19.24 14.57
CA GLN A 119 -32.11 -19.35 15.96
C GLN A 119 -30.73 -18.66 16.07
N PRO A 120 -30.45 -17.95 17.15
CA PRO A 120 -29.24 -17.10 17.26
C PRO A 120 -27.94 -17.81 16.92
N LEU A 121 -27.75 -19.06 17.40
CA LEU A 121 -26.54 -19.84 17.14
C LEU A 121 -26.41 -20.22 15.65
N ASN A 122 -27.52 -20.57 14.99
CA ASN A 122 -27.54 -20.92 13.59
C ASN A 122 -27.32 -19.69 12.70
N ALA A 123 -27.92 -18.55 13.05
CA ALA A 123 -27.68 -17.28 12.39
C ALA A 123 -26.19 -16.92 12.43
N TYR A 124 -25.55 -17.03 13.60
CA TYR A 124 -24.13 -16.74 13.78
C TYR A 124 -23.24 -17.70 12.95
N ARG A 125 -23.54 -19.01 12.95
CA ARG A 125 -22.81 -19.99 12.13
C ARG A 125 -22.91 -19.68 10.63
N LEU A 126 -24.10 -19.34 10.14
CA LEU A 126 -24.33 -19.01 8.74
C LEU A 126 -23.62 -17.72 8.34
N ASP A 127 -23.58 -16.72 9.23
CA ASP A 127 -22.86 -15.47 8.99
C ASP A 127 -21.35 -15.69 8.88
N ILE A 128 -20.76 -16.47 9.79
CA ILE A 128 -19.34 -16.84 9.72
C ILE A 128 -19.02 -17.58 8.42
N LEU A 129 -19.81 -18.61 8.09
CA LEU A 129 -19.58 -19.40 6.88
C LEU A 129 -19.74 -18.55 5.61
N GLY A 130 -20.77 -17.71 5.55
CA GLY A 130 -20.99 -16.77 4.46
C GLY A 130 -19.88 -15.73 4.34
N SER A 131 -19.39 -15.24 5.47
CA SER A 131 -18.28 -14.31 5.55
C SER A 131 -16.97 -14.94 5.05
N MET A 132 -16.66 -16.15 5.50
CA MET A 132 -15.50 -16.93 5.03
C MET A 132 -15.60 -17.21 3.53
N ALA A 133 -16.77 -17.64 3.05
CA ALA A 133 -17.00 -17.88 1.61
C ALA A 133 -16.78 -16.60 0.79
N GLY A 134 -17.24 -15.45 1.29
CA GLY A 134 -17.04 -14.15 0.65
C GLY A 134 -15.56 -13.74 0.57
N ILE A 135 -14.80 -13.95 1.67
CA ILE A 135 -13.36 -13.68 1.71
C ILE A 135 -12.62 -14.58 0.72
N VAL A 136 -12.89 -15.89 0.78
CA VAL A 136 -12.24 -16.88 -0.12
C VAL A 136 -12.55 -16.56 -1.57
N ALA A 137 -13.83 -16.30 -1.91
CA ALA A 137 -14.21 -15.97 -3.29
C ALA A 137 -13.50 -14.72 -3.80
N PHE A 138 -13.44 -13.64 -3.01
CA PHE A 138 -12.73 -12.42 -3.40
C PHE A 138 -11.23 -12.65 -3.53
N SER A 139 -10.61 -13.38 -2.61
CA SER A 139 -9.18 -13.72 -2.64
C SER A 139 -8.84 -14.54 -3.88
N VAL A 140 -9.62 -15.57 -4.20
CA VAL A 140 -9.41 -16.39 -5.40
C VAL A 140 -9.51 -15.53 -6.67
N LEU A 141 -10.52 -14.69 -6.79
CA LEU A 141 -10.65 -13.79 -7.96
C LEU A 141 -9.47 -12.81 -8.05
N SER A 142 -9.00 -12.32 -6.92
CA SER A 142 -7.82 -11.43 -6.87
C SER A 142 -6.56 -12.15 -7.34
N PHE A 143 -6.27 -13.34 -6.81
CA PHE A 143 -5.08 -14.11 -7.19
C PHE A 143 -5.15 -14.63 -8.64
N LEU A 144 -6.34 -14.82 -9.18
CA LEU A 144 -6.55 -15.11 -10.60
C LEU A 144 -6.45 -13.86 -11.50
N ASN A 145 -6.03 -12.72 -10.97
CA ASN A 145 -5.91 -11.43 -11.68
C ASN A 145 -7.22 -10.98 -12.33
N GLN A 146 -8.37 -11.34 -11.74
CA GLN A 146 -9.65 -10.98 -12.33
C GLN A 146 -9.92 -9.48 -12.17
N PRO A 147 -10.39 -8.80 -13.24
CA PRO A 147 -10.67 -7.38 -13.22
C PRO A 147 -11.96 -7.07 -12.43
N PRO A 148 -12.19 -5.79 -12.06
CA PRO A 148 -13.37 -5.35 -11.33
C PRO A 148 -14.71 -5.72 -11.98
N ALA A 149 -14.75 -5.88 -13.30
CA ALA A 149 -15.94 -6.36 -14.01
C ALA A 149 -16.45 -7.69 -13.45
N VAL A 150 -15.54 -8.64 -13.14
CA VAL A 150 -15.90 -9.95 -12.57
C VAL A 150 -16.36 -9.79 -11.12
N TRP A 151 -15.73 -8.90 -10.33
CA TRP A 151 -16.17 -8.62 -8.96
C TRP A 151 -17.57 -7.98 -8.94
N GLY A 152 -17.81 -7.04 -9.87
CA GLY A 152 -19.11 -6.41 -10.05
C GLY A 152 -20.18 -7.40 -10.49
N LEU A 153 -19.86 -8.35 -11.35
CA LEU A 153 -20.78 -9.42 -11.76
C LEU A 153 -21.20 -10.30 -10.57
N VAL A 154 -20.22 -10.77 -9.77
CA VAL A 154 -20.49 -11.60 -8.58
C VAL A 154 -21.31 -10.81 -7.55
N ALA A 155 -20.93 -9.57 -7.26
CA ALA A 155 -21.69 -8.70 -6.37
C ALA A 155 -23.09 -8.40 -6.88
N GLY A 156 -23.24 -8.16 -8.20
CA GLY A 156 -24.51 -7.90 -8.86
C GLY A 156 -25.45 -9.10 -8.79
N ILE A 157 -24.95 -10.31 -9.07
CA ILE A 157 -25.74 -11.55 -8.91
C ILE A 157 -26.19 -11.70 -7.45
N GLY A 158 -25.29 -11.50 -6.49
CA GLY A 158 -25.61 -11.56 -5.06
C GLY A 158 -26.71 -10.55 -4.67
N LEU A 159 -26.63 -9.32 -5.18
CA LEU A 159 -27.65 -8.29 -4.93
C LEU A 159 -29.01 -8.65 -5.55
N VAL A 160 -29.03 -9.18 -6.77
CA VAL A 160 -30.26 -9.61 -7.43
C VAL A 160 -30.91 -10.77 -6.64
N VAL A 161 -30.12 -11.76 -6.22
CA VAL A 161 -30.62 -12.87 -5.38
C VAL A 161 -31.17 -12.34 -4.05
N LEU A 162 -30.47 -11.40 -3.40
CA LEU A 162 -30.89 -10.80 -2.13
C LEU A 162 -32.23 -10.04 -2.25
N LEU A 163 -32.49 -9.45 -3.43
CA LEU A 163 -33.71 -8.68 -3.69
C LEU A 163 -34.89 -9.54 -4.15
N MET A 164 -34.67 -10.82 -4.49
CA MET A 164 -35.76 -11.72 -4.92
C MET A 164 -36.76 -12.00 -3.78
N PRO A 165 -38.04 -12.24 -4.10
CA PRO A 165 -38.70 -12.20 -5.42
C PRO A 165 -39.19 -10.80 -5.84
N ARG A 166 -38.84 -9.73 -5.10
CA ARG A 166 -39.38 -8.37 -5.24
C ARG A 166 -38.48 -7.43 -6.07
N VAL A 167 -37.62 -8.00 -6.93
CA VAL A 167 -36.73 -7.24 -7.81
C VAL A 167 -37.54 -6.36 -8.76
N ARG A 168 -37.14 -5.10 -8.87
CA ARG A 168 -37.73 -4.11 -9.78
C ARG A 168 -36.79 -3.86 -10.97
N TRP A 169 -37.34 -3.52 -12.13
CA TRP A 169 -36.58 -3.28 -13.36
C TRP A 169 -35.46 -2.22 -13.20
N TRP A 170 -35.71 -1.15 -12.43
CA TRP A 170 -34.72 -0.11 -12.19
C TRP A 170 -33.52 -0.58 -11.35
N GLN A 171 -33.71 -1.57 -10.48
CA GLN A 171 -32.66 -2.21 -9.72
C GLN A 171 -31.76 -3.06 -10.63
N LEU A 172 -32.36 -3.80 -11.57
CA LEU A 172 -31.63 -4.50 -12.61
C LEU A 172 -30.86 -3.54 -13.49
N GLY A 173 -31.47 -2.41 -13.86
CA GLY A 173 -30.80 -1.33 -14.57
C GLY A 173 -29.61 -0.76 -13.81
N ALA A 174 -29.73 -0.56 -12.49
CA ALA A 174 -28.63 -0.10 -11.66
C ALA A 174 -27.49 -1.12 -11.58
N VAL A 175 -27.79 -2.41 -11.37
CA VAL A 175 -26.78 -3.49 -11.38
C VAL A 175 -26.10 -3.58 -12.74
N ALA A 176 -26.86 -3.56 -13.83
CA ALA A 176 -26.31 -3.56 -15.18
C ALA A 176 -25.41 -2.36 -15.43
N GLY A 177 -25.80 -1.17 -14.94
CA GLY A 177 -24.98 0.05 -14.99
C GLY A 177 -23.67 -0.10 -14.25
N VAL A 178 -23.67 -0.68 -13.04
CA VAL A 178 -22.44 -0.99 -12.29
C VAL A 178 -21.52 -1.89 -13.11
N ILE A 179 -22.07 -3.00 -13.61
CA ILE A 179 -21.28 -3.96 -14.40
C ILE A 179 -20.73 -3.29 -15.66
N ALA A 180 -21.54 -2.51 -16.38
CA ALA A 180 -21.12 -1.82 -17.60
C ALA A 180 -19.96 -0.83 -17.32
N LEU A 181 -20.05 -0.02 -16.26
CA LEU A 181 -18.98 0.90 -15.87
C LEU A 181 -17.70 0.16 -15.51
N LEU A 182 -17.79 -0.93 -14.74
CA LEU A 182 -16.61 -1.73 -14.37
C LEU A 182 -16.02 -2.49 -15.57
N VAL A 183 -16.85 -2.89 -16.55
CA VAL A 183 -16.37 -3.46 -17.83
C VAL A 183 -15.60 -2.39 -18.62
N LEU A 184 -16.13 -1.19 -18.74
CA LEU A 184 -15.45 -0.08 -19.41
C LEU A 184 -14.10 0.22 -18.77
N GLU A 185 -14.03 0.26 -17.44
CA GLU A 185 -12.76 0.41 -16.73
C GLU A 185 -11.81 -0.77 -16.99
N SER A 186 -12.33 -1.99 -16.92
CA SER A 186 -11.52 -3.21 -17.10
C SER A 186 -10.94 -3.36 -18.50
N LEU A 187 -11.62 -2.80 -19.51
CA LEU A 187 -11.19 -2.80 -20.91
C LEU A 187 -10.32 -1.58 -21.27
N ALA A 188 -10.11 -0.66 -20.35
CA ALA A 188 -9.32 0.54 -20.60
C ALA A 188 -7.87 0.17 -20.99
N PRO A 189 -7.32 0.76 -22.07
CA PRO A 189 -5.99 0.40 -22.56
C PRO A 189 -4.90 0.63 -21.52
N GLY A 190 -3.99 -0.33 -21.38
CA GLY A 190 -2.86 -0.25 -20.46
C GLY A 190 -3.23 -0.45 -18.99
N GLN A 191 -4.46 -0.83 -18.66
CA GLN A 191 -4.84 -1.18 -17.29
C GLN A 191 -4.77 -2.70 -17.07
N LEU A 192 -4.12 -3.07 -15.98
CA LEU A 192 -4.03 -4.46 -15.50
C LEU A 192 -4.36 -4.50 -14.02
N TRP A 193 -5.05 -5.55 -13.60
CA TRP A 193 -5.39 -5.77 -12.20
C TRP A 193 -4.61 -7.00 -11.70
N SER A 194 -3.61 -6.75 -10.86
CA SER A 194 -2.84 -7.80 -10.19
C SER A 194 -3.50 -8.20 -8.87
N PRO A 195 -3.02 -9.20 -8.14
CA PRO A 195 -3.50 -9.49 -6.79
C PRO A 195 -3.35 -8.30 -5.82
N TYR A 196 -2.38 -7.42 -6.06
CA TYR A 196 -2.00 -6.35 -5.13
C TYR A 196 -2.42 -4.95 -5.61
N ASN A 197 -2.29 -4.66 -6.91
CA ASN A 197 -2.41 -3.31 -7.44
C ASN A 197 -3.25 -3.24 -8.71
N LYS A 198 -3.85 -2.06 -8.95
CA LYS A 198 -4.26 -1.64 -10.28
C LYS A 198 -3.02 -1.05 -10.96
N LEU A 199 -2.51 -1.71 -11.97
CA LEU A 199 -1.36 -1.24 -12.73
C LEU A 199 -1.86 -0.48 -13.95
N THR A 200 -1.33 0.72 -14.17
CA THR A 200 -1.54 1.51 -15.39
C THR A 200 -0.21 1.65 -16.11
N ILE A 201 -0.17 1.17 -17.36
CA ILE A 201 1.02 1.12 -18.18
C ILE A 201 0.85 2.13 -19.32
N ARG A 202 1.83 3.00 -19.47
CA ARG A 202 1.88 4.00 -20.54
C ARG A 202 3.24 4.00 -21.21
N ASN A 203 3.24 4.15 -22.54
CA ASN A 203 4.47 4.40 -23.28
C ASN A 203 4.78 5.90 -23.17
N GLU A 204 5.93 6.22 -22.66
CA GLU A 204 6.42 7.59 -22.44
C GLU A 204 7.85 7.76 -22.98
N HIS A 205 8.36 8.96 -22.93
CA HIS A 205 9.76 9.27 -23.25
C HIS A 205 10.42 9.88 -22.02
N VAL A 206 11.47 9.24 -21.54
CA VAL A 206 12.29 9.73 -20.42
C VAL A 206 13.66 10.12 -20.97
N GLY A 207 14.02 11.39 -20.86
CA GLY A 207 15.29 11.89 -21.42
C GLY A 207 15.43 11.68 -22.93
N GLY A 208 14.32 11.74 -23.70
CA GLY A 208 14.29 11.52 -25.15
C GLY A 208 14.37 10.05 -25.57
N GLN A 209 14.41 9.12 -24.66
CA GLN A 209 14.43 7.67 -24.92
C GLN A 209 13.07 7.04 -24.63
N PRO A 210 12.63 6.03 -25.40
CA PRO A 210 11.40 5.28 -25.11
C PRO A 210 11.47 4.64 -23.71
N ALA A 211 10.39 4.78 -22.97
CA ALA A 211 10.24 4.23 -21.64
C ALA A 211 8.81 3.71 -21.42
N ILE A 212 8.66 2.79 -20.52
CA ILE A 212 7.35 2.32 -20.06
C ILE A 212 7.13 2.87 -18.66
N ALA A 213 6.21 3.81 -18.53
CA ALA A 213 5.79 4.31 -17.23
C ALA A 213 4.74 3.39 -16.62
N VAL A 214 4.97 2.99 -15.40
CA VAL A 214 4.07 2.15 -14.60
C VAL A 214 3.57 2.95 -13.41
N SER A 215 2.26 3.00 -13.25
CA SER A 215 1.62 3.54 -12.05
C SER A 215 0.90 2.41 -11.32
N ALA A 216 1.01 2.38 -10.00
CA ALA A 216 0.29 1.46 -9.13
C ALA A 216 -0.76 2.24 -8.33
N ASN A 217 -2.04 1.85 -8.43
CA ASN A 217 -3.16 2.52 -7.74
C ASN A 217 -3.16 4.04 -7.97
N ASN A 218 -2.98 4.46 -9.24
CA ASN A 218 -2.92 5.85 -9.67
C ASN A 218 -1.72 6.66 -9.14
N VAL A 219 -0.70 6.02 -8.61
CA VAL A 219 0.53 6.65 -8.17
C VAL A 219 1.67 6.21 -9.10
N PRO A 220 2.52 7.12 -9.60
CA PRO A 220 3.71 6.75 -10.35
C PRO A 220 4.57 5.79 -9.52
N TYR A 221 4.87 4.62 -10.08
CA TYR A 221 5.57 3.55 -9.39
C TYR A 221 7.00 3.41 -9.91
N GLN A 222 7.16 3.04 -11.17
CA GLN A 222 8.46 2.82 -11.79
C GLN A 222 8.41 3.09 -13.30
N ASN A 223 9.50 3.59 -13.84
CA ASN A 223 9.70 3.68 -15.28
C ASN A 223 10.68 2.59 -15.72
N ALA A 224 10.25 1.69 -16.61
CA ALA A 224 11.17 0.77 -17.29
C ALA A 224 11.92 1.55 -18.38
N VAL A 225 13.21 1.75 -18.19
CA VAL A 225 14.06 2.60 -19.04
C VAL A 225 15.29 1.84 -19.54
N SER A 226 15.87 2.30 -20.63
CA SER A 226 17.11 1.72 -21.14
C SER A 226 18.28 1.90 -20.15
N LEU A 227 19.28 1.02 -20.21
CA LEU A 227 20.47 1.10 -19.35
C LEU A 227 21.19 2.46 -19.48
N ASP A 228 21.26 3.00 -20.68
CA ASP A 228 21.87 4.33 -20.93
C ASP A 228 21.07 5.47 -20.31
N ALA A 229 19.75 5.39 -20.32
CA ALA A 229 18.90 6.36 -19.63
C ALA A 229 19.09 6.27 -18.10
N MET A 230 19.22 5.05 -17.55
CA MET A 230 19.51 4.86 -16.13
C MET A 230 20.87 5.45 -15.74
N ARG A 231 21.92 5.22 -16.54
CA ARG A 231 23.27 5.78 -16.28
C ARG A 231 23.25 7.30 -16.22
N ARG A 232 22.49 7.97 -17.10
CA ARG A 232 22.41 9.44 -17.15
C ARG A 232 21.46 10.03 -16.09
N GLY A 233 20.31 9.39 -15.88
CA GLY A 233 19.21 9.98 -15.10
C GLY A 233 19.00 9.40 -13.71
N SER A 234 19.50 8.19 -13.43
CA SER A 234 19.19 7.47 -12.19
C SER A 234 20.41 6.70 -11.66
N PRO A 235 21.50 7.42 -11.30
CA PRO A 235 22.75 6.79 -10.86
C PRO A 235 22.61 5.94 -9.59
N SER A 236 21.51 6.07 -8.86
CA SER A 236 21.21 5.25 -7.67
C SER A 236 21.13 3.75 -7.95
N TYR A 237 20.67 3.35 -9.13
CA TYR A 237 20.66 1.95 -9.53
C TYR A 237 22.05 1.30 -9.53
N PHE A 238 23.11 2.10 -9.74
CA PHE A 238 24.50 1.64 -9.79
C PHE A 238 25.20 1.74 -8.42
N TYR A 239 24.53 2.32 -7.41
CA TYR A 239 25.10 2.51 -6.10
C TYR A 239 25.60 1.19 -5.45
N PRO A 240 24.81 0.10 -5.42
CA PRO A 240 25.24 -1.14 -4.77
C PRO A 240 26.55 -1.68 -5.37
N TYR A 241 26.73 -1.52 -6.69
CA TYR A 241 27.86 -2.09 -7.43
C TYR A 241 29.16 -1.31 -7.24
N ARG A 242 29.11 -0.07 -6.75
CA ARG A 242 30.31 0.71 -6.37
C ARG A 242 31.00 0.14 -5.13
N HIS A 243 30.29 -0.67 -4.37
CA HIS A 243 30.75 -1.24 -3.11
C HIS A 243 31.05 -2.75 -3.20
N VAL A 244 30.94 -3.33 -4.40
CA VAL A 244 31.21 -4.73 -4.68
C VAL A 244 32.24 -4.81 -5.79
N THR A 245 33.20 -5.74 -5.67
CA THR A 245 34.16 -5.97 -6.76
C THR A 245 33.49 -6.79 -7.86
N PRO A 246 33.61 -6.41 -9.16
CA PRO A 246 32.97 -7.15 -10.26
C PRO A 246 33.32 -8.64 -10.28
N ALA A 247 34.55 -9.02 -9.91
CA ALA A 247 35.00 -10.41 -9.84
C ALA A 247 34.25 -11.25 -8.79
N SER A 248 33.60 -10.62 -7.81
CA SER A 248 32.83 -11.28 -6.74
C SER A 248 31.34 -11.34 -6.99
N LEU A 249 30.83 -10.83 -8.12
CA LEU A 249 29.42 -10.89 -8.48
C LEU A 249 29.05 -12.24 -9.12
N GLY A 250 29.07 -13.30 -8.30
CA GLY A 250 28.58 -14.63 -8.70
C GLY A 250 27.06 -14.68 -8.71
N ASN A 251 26.50 -14.79 -7.51
CA ASN A 251 25.06 -14.90 -7.31
C ASN A 251 24.52 -13.59 -6.71
N VAL A 252 23.52 -13.02 -7.37
CA VAL A 252 22.86 -11.77 -6.94
C VAL A 252 21.40 -12.05 -6.67
N LEU A 253 20.89 -11.64 -5.51
CA LEU A 253 19.47 -11.65 -5.19
C LEU A 253 18.94 -10.22 -5.27
N ILE A 254 17.89 -10.04 -6.07
CA ILE A 254 17.18 -8.75 -6.18
C ILE A 254 15.76 -8.94 -5.67
N ILE A 255 15.43 -8.29 -4.56
CA ILE A 255 14.09 -8.30 -3.96
C ILE A 255 13.39 -7.01 -4.34
N GLY A 256 12.18 -7.13 -4.94
CA GLY A 256 11.47 -6.02 -5.57
C GLY A 256 12.00 -5.75 -6.97
N ALA A 257 12.22 -6.79 -7.76
CA ALA A 257 12.82 -6.69 -9.10
C ALA A 257 11.97 -5.89 -10.10
N GLY A 258 10.66 -5.80 -9.87
CA GLY A 258 9.73 -4.92 -10.58
C GLY A 258 9.80 -5.05 -12.10
N THR A 259 9.97 -3.93 -12.78
CA THR A 259 10.05 -3.88 -14.26
C THR A 259 11.37 -4.39 -14.83
N GLY A 260 12.38 -4.70 -13.99
CA GLY A 260 13.66 -5.26 -14.42
C GLY A 260 14.82 -4.26 -14.56
N ASN A 261 14.67 -3.02 -14.13
CA ASN A 261 15.76 -2.04 -14.17
C ASN A 261 16.99 -2.52 -13.39
N ASP A 262 16.79 -2.97 -12.15
CA ASP A 262 17.88 -3.50 -11.30
C ASP A 262 18.51 -4.76 -11.88
N VAL A 263 17.69 -5.60 -12.51
CA VAL A 263 18.17 -6.81 -13.19
C VAL A 263 19.05 -6.43 -14.40
N ALA A 264 18.63 -5.43 -15.18
CA ALA A 264 19.42 -4.93 -16.31
C ALA A 264 20.77 -4.38 -15.85
N VAL A 265 20.76 -3.62 -14.74
CA VAL A 265 22.02 -3.11 -14.15
C VAL A 265 22.90 -4.24 -13.64
N ALA A 266 22.36 -5.21 -12.87
CA ALA A 266 23.12 -6.35 -12.39
C ALA A 266 23.79 -7.15 -13.51
N LEU A 267 23.04 -7.36 -14.62
CA LEU A 267 23.59 -8.02 -15.82
C LEU A 267 24.74 -7.23 -16.44
N SER A 268 24.62 -5.88 -16.50
CA SER A 268 25.65 -5.00 -17.06
C SER A 268 26.90 -4.91 -16.18
N GLU A 269 26.74 -5.06 -14.88
CA GLU A 269 27.84 -5.07 -13.90
C GLU A 269 28.50 -6.45 -13.74
N GLY A 270 28.06 -7.45 -14.53
CA GLY A 270 28.73 -8.73 -14.65
C GLY A 270 28.21 -9.85 -13.74
N ALA A 271 27.03 -9.71 -13.17
CA ALA A 271 26.41 -10.78 -12.38
C ALA A 271 26.32 -12.09 -13.20
N ARG A 272 26.77 -13.20 -12.63
CA ARG A 272 26.76 -14.50 -13.30
C ARG A 272 25.41 -15.20 -13.21
N HIS A 273 24.75 -15.05 -12.07
CA HIS A 273 23.39 -15.53 -11.84
C HIS A 273 22.60 -14.52 -11.02
N ILE A 274 21.33 -14.33 -11.36
CA ILE A 274 20.44 -13.39 -10.69
C ILE A 274 19.13 -14.10 -10.36
N ASP A 275 18.80 -14.15 -9.07
CA ASP A 275 17.47 -14.48 -8.60
C ASP A 275 16.68 -13.19 -8.44
N ALA A 276 15.67 -12.99 -9.30
CA ALA A 276 14.81 -11.81 -9.33
C ALA A 276 13.47 -12.13 -8.66
N VAL A 277 13.27 -11.62 -7.45
CA VAL A 277 12.06 -11.86 -6.65
C VAL A 277 11.14 -10.64 -6.71
N GLU A 278 9.90 -10.86 -7.10
CA GLU A 278 8.85 -9.83 -7.19
C GLU A 278 7.53 -10.42 -6.73
N ILE A 279 6.83 -9.69 -5.87
CA ILE A 279 5.55 -10.15 -5.32
C ILE A 279 4.40 -10.03 -6.34
N ASP A 280 4.46 -9.01 -7.21
CA ASP A 280 3.41 -8.76 -8.19
C ASP A 280 3.70 -9.53 -9.51
N PRO A 281 2.94 -10.61 -9.79
CA PRO A 281 3.17 -11.43 -10.97
C PRO A 281 3.04 -10.65 -12.29
N LEU A 282 2.20 -9.62 -12.34
CA LEU A 282 2.01 -8.86 -13.57
C LEU A 282 3.16 -7.89 -13.85
N LEU A 283 3.79 -7.33 -12.80
CA LEU A 283 5.01 -6.54 -12.96
C LEU A 283 6.12 -7.40 -13.57
N LEU A 284 6.33 -8.58 -13.03
CA LEU A 284 7.40 -9.47 -13.48
C LEU A 284 7.11 -10.08 -14.87
N LEU A 285 5.92 -10.69 -15.03
CA LEU A 285 5.61 -11.52 -16.19
C LEU A 285 5.06 -10.76 -17.40
N ARG A 286 4.50 -9.55 -17.19
CA ARG A 286 3.93 -8.75 -18.27
C ARG A 286 4.75 -7.51 -18.54
N VAL A 287 4.93 -6.66 -17.54
CA VAL A 287 5.62 -5.38 -17.71
C VAL A 287 7.11 -5.57 -17.88
N GLY A 288 7.74 -6.42 -17.07
CA GLY A 288 9.17 -6.72 -17.15
C GLY A 288 9.58 -7.35 -18.48
N GLN A 289 8.69 -8.15 -19.11
CA GLN A 289 8.94 -8.70 -20.45
C GLN A 289 8.92 -7.64 -21.55
N ALA A 290 8.23 -6.51 -21.34
CA ALA A 290 8.17 -5.39 -22.27
C ALA A 290 9.33 -4.39 -22.08
N HIS A 291 10.17 -4.56 -21.07
CA HIS A 291 11.36 -3.73 -20.85
C HIS A 291 12.28 -3.75 -22.07
N ALA A 292 12.72 -2.56 -22.55
CA ALA A 292 13.50 -2.43 -23.78
C ALA A 292 14.80 -3.25 -23.83
N GLY A 293 15.43 -3.46 -22.66
CA GLY A 293 16.64 -4.30 -22.52
C GLY A 293 16.38 -5.79 -22.36
N HIS A 294 15.12 -6.21 -22.27
CA HIS A 294 14.68 -7.60 -22.04
C HIS A 294 15.49 -8.37 -20.97
N PRO A 295 15.76 -7.80 -19.79
CA PRO A 295 16.67 -8.40 -18.82
C PRO A 295 16.19 -9.78 -18.36
N TYR A 296 14.89 -10.00 -18.26
CA TYR A 296 14.30 -11.27 -17.85
C TYR A 296 14.40 -12.40 -18.90
N ARG A 297 14.81 -12.08 -20.12
CA ARG A 297 15.07 -13.11 -21.16
C ARG A 297 16.49 -13.67 -21.10
N SER A 298 17.35 -13.12 -20.26
CA SER A 298 18.70 -13.60 -20.08
C SER A 298 18.70 -14.98 -19.39
N GLY A 299 19.45 -15.93 -19.93
CA GLY A 299 19.64 -17.24 -19.29
C GLY A 299 20.36 -17.20 -17.94
N ARG A 300 20.84 -16.01 -17.52
CA ARG A 300 21.44 -15.77 -16.21
C ARG A 300 20.41 -15.34 -15.15
N VAL A 301 19.13 -15.18 -15.50
CA VAL A 301 18.10 -14.65 -14.61
C VAL A 301 17.04 -15.70 -14.35
N THR A 302 16.83 -16.01 -13.08
CA THR A 302 15.70 -16.83 -12.60
C THR A 302 14.66 -15.90 -11.96
N MET A 303 13.42 -15.99 -12.43
CA MET A 303 12.32 -15.18 -11.93
C MET A 303 11.53 -15.95 -10.86
N HIS A 304 11.28 -15.29 -9.72
CA HIS A 304 10.48 -15.83 -8.63
C HIS A 304 9.31 -14.88 -8.33
N VAL A 305 8.08 -15.39 -8.47
CA VAL A 305 6.88 -14.68 -8.00
C VAL A 305 6.66 -15.09 -6.56
N ASP A 306 7.19 -14.31 -5.63
CA ASP A 306 7.14 -14.62 -4.19
C ASP A 306 7.26 -13.36 -3.34
N ASP A 307 6.83 -13.44 -2.08
CA ASP A 307 7.15 -12.42 -1.08
C ASP A 307 8.64 -12.45 -0.75
N GLY A 308 9.29 -11.29 -0.78
CA GLY A 308 10.74 -11.19 -0.61
C GLY A 308 11.25 -11.72 0.73
N ARG A 309 10.48 -11.57 1.81
CA ARG A 309 10.82 -12.11 3.11
C ARG A 309 10.64 -13.63 3.15
N ALA A 310 9.51 -14.12 2.62
CA ALA A 310 9.26 -15.56 2.53
C ALA A 310 10.35 -16.24 1.70
N TYR A 311 10.75 -15.63 0.60
CA TYR A 311 11.86 -16.13 -0.21
C TYR A 311 13.18 -16.21 0.57
N LEU A 312 13.55 -15.15 1.31
CA LEU A 312 14.75 -15.13 2.16
C LEU A 312 14.74 -16.21 3.24
N GLU A 313 13.57 -16.50 3.82
CA GLU A 313 13.43 -17.53 4.86
C GLU A 313 13.53 -18.94 4.26
N ASN A 314 12.99 -19.17 3.07
CA ASN A 314 12.89 -20.48 2.44
C ASN A 314 14.09 -20.86 1.55
N THR A 315 14.77 -19.90 0.92
CA THR A 315 15.91 -20.19 0.05
C THR A 315 17.09 -20.77 0.83
N HIS A 316 17.81 -21.71 0.23
CA HIS A 316 19.07 -22.22 0.76
C HIS A 316 20.29 -21.66 0.01
N GLN A 317 20.07 -20.86 -1.01
CA GLN A 317 21.14 -20.23 -1.79
C GLN A 317 21.88 -19.17 -0.97
N ARG A 318 23.14 -18.95 -1.33
CA ARG A 318 23.95 -17.87 -0.78
C ARG A 318 24.33 -16.90 -1.88
N TYR A 319 24.31 -15.61 -1.52
CA TYR A 319 24.44 -14.52 -2.47
C TYR A 319 25.64 -13.63 -2.15
N ASP A 320 26.34 -13.24 -3.19
CA ASP A 320 27.43 -12.26 -3.10
C ASP A 320 26.89 -10.84 -2.95
N LEU A 321 25.71 -10.58 -3.51
CA LEU A 321 24.96 -9.34 -3.32
C LEU A 321 23.49 -9.65 -3.08
N ILE A 322 22.92 -9.12 -2.00
CA ILE A 322 21.48 -9.06 -1.77
C ILE A 322 21.06 -7.61 -1.87
N LEU A 323 20.19 -7.31 -2.82
CA LEU A 323 19.68 -5.98 -3.09
C LEU A 323 18.19 -5.89 -2.76
N LEU A 324 17.85 -4.98 -1.83
CA LEU A 324 16.49 -4.49 -1.67
C LEU A 324 16.29 -3.29 -2.61
N ALA A 325 15.66 -3.55 -3.74
CA ALA A 325 15.51 -2.62 -4.85
C ALA A 325 14.27 -1.76 -4.66
N LEU A 326 14.44 -0.52 -4.20
CA LEU A 326 13.35 0.46 -4.01
C LEU A 326 12.08 -0.18 -3.39
N PRO A 327 12.18 -0.88 -2.25
CA PRO A 327 10.98 -1.41 -1.63
C PRO A 327 10.06 -0.23 -1.32
N ASP A 328 8.88 -0.28 -1.85
CA ASP A 328 7.90 0.79 -2.11
C ASP A 328 8.12 2.12 -1.35
N SER A 329 8.40 3.18 -2.09
CA SER A 329 8.54 4.55 -1.58
C SER A 329 7.24 5.12 -0.98
N MET A 330 6.12 4.43 -1.15
CA MET A 330 4.81 4.87 -0.66
C MET A 330 4.65 4.76 0.87
N THR A 331 5.39 3.88 1.55
CA THR A 331 5.43 3.86 3.02
C THR A 331 5.98 5.15 3.62
N ALA A 332 6.82 5.85 2.87
CA ALA A 332 7.35 7.14 3.28
C ALA A 332 6.35 8.30 3.05
N LEU A 333 5.30 8.10 2.23
CA LEU A 333 4.24 9.09 1.98
C LEU A 333 3.09 9.00 2.96
N ALA A 334 2.72 7.80 3.35
CA ALA A 334 1.70 7.55 4.34
C ALA A 334 2.29 7.76 5.74
N GLY A 335 2.28 8.97 6.22
CA GLY A 335 2.86 9.37 7.52
C GLY A 335 2.29 8.65 8.73
N GLN A 336 1.34 7.74 8.62
CA GLN A 336 0.80 6.97 9.76
C GLN A 336 0.01 5.73 9.34
N SER A 337 0.20 4.66 10.10
CA SER A 337 -0.72 3.54 10.39
C SER A 337 -1.08 2.53 9.31
N ALA A 338 -0.61 2.60 8.09
CA ALA A 338 -0.83 1.52 7.14
C ALA A 338 0.24 0.44 7.31
N LEU A 339 -0.10 -0.66 7.97
CA LEU A 339 0.66 -1.90 7.87
C LEU A 339 0.52 -2.40 6.43
N ARG A 340 1.52 -2.15 5.61
CA ARG A 340 1.61 -2.66 4.25
C ARG A 340 2.51 -3.89 4.21
N LEU A 341 2.39 -4.70 3.16
CA LEU A 341 3.19 -5.92 2.98
C LEU A 341 4.70 -5.63 3.05
N GLU A 342 5.16 -4.51 2.48
CA GLU A 342 6.55 -4.08 2.52
C GLU A 342 7.06 -3.77 3.93
N SER A 343 6.18 -3.47 4.89
CA SER A 343 6.58 -3.25 6.30
C SER A 343 7.19 -4.50 6.92
N TYR A 344 6.78 -5.69 6.47
CA TYR A 344 7.36 -6.96 6.94
C TYR A 344 8.75 -7.23 6.35
N LEU A 345 9.03 -6.69 5.17
CA LEU A 345 10.33 -6.81 4.52
C LEU A 345 11.39 -5.94 5.21
N LEU A 346 11.00 -4.81 5.81
CA LEU A 346 11.91 -3.84 6.44
C LEU A 346 12.05 -4.04 7.97
N THR A 347 11.84 -5.26 8.45
CA THR A 347 11.98 -5.62 9.87
C THR A 347 13.39 -6.13 10.19
N GLN A 348 13.77 -6.05 11.47
CA GLN A 348 15.03 -6.62 11.96
C GLN A 348 15.15 -8.12 11.60
N GLN A 349 14.05 -8.87 11.70
CA GLN A 349 14.00 -10.30 11.36
C GLN A 349 14.30 -10.55 9.89
N SER A 350 13.70 -9.77 8.99
CA SER A 350 13.95 -9.88 7.55
C SER A 350 15.41 -9.53 7.20
N LEU A 351 15.96 -8.48 7.82
CA LEU A 351 17.37 -8.11 7.63
C LEU A 351 18.32 -9.17 8.18
N ALA A 352 17.95 -9.84 9.28
CA ALA A 352 18.71 -10.96 9.82
C ALA A 352 18.62 -12.19 8.89
N ALA A 353 17.46 -12.46 8.30
CA ALA A 353 17.31 -13.51 7.29
C ALA A 353 18.22 -13.21 6.07
N ALA A 354 18.21 -11.97 5.57
CA ALA A 354 19.09 -11.55 4.48
C ALA A 354 20.58 -11.77 4.86
N LYS A 355 20.99 -11.39 6.08
CA LYS A 355 22.35 -11.64 6.58
C LYS A 355 22.74 -13.11 6.53
N SER A 356 21.81 -14.00 6.92
CA SER A 356 22.06 -15.46 6.92
C SER A 356 22.26 -16.05 5.53
N ARG A 357 21.78 -15.36 4.49
CA ARG A 357 21.87 -15.78 3.07
C ARG A 357 23.04 -15.14 2.33
N LEU A 358 23.83 -14.29 2.97
CA LEU A 358 25.06 -13.79 2.35
C LEU A 358 26.12 -14.86 2.27
N ALA A 359 26.82 -14.90 1.15
CA ALA A 359 28.06 -15.65 0.99
C ALA A 359 29.17 -15.03 1.87
N PRO A 360 30.24 -15.77 2.19
CA PRO A 360 31.40 -15.18 2.85
C PRO A 360 31.93 -13.99 2.06
N GLY A 361 31.96 -12.79 2.68
CA GLY A 361 32.32 -11.57 1.99
C GLY A 361 31.20 -10.90 1.18
N GLY A 362 30.01 -11.47 1.17
CA GLY A 362 28.85 -10.92 0.47
C GLY A 362 28.36 -9.59 1.05
N THR A 363 27.69 -8.82 0.23
CA THR A 363 27.20 -7.48 0.52
C THR A 363 25.67 -7.44 0.55
N PHE A 364 25.12 -6.75 1.55
CA PHE A 364 23.72 -6.36 1.55
C PHE A 364 23.62 -4.89 1.18
N ALA A 365 22.73 -4.53 0.27
CA ALA A 365 22.47 -3.16 -0.12
C ALA A 365 20.97 -2.87 -0.21
N MET A 366 20.59 -1.65 0.12
CA MET A 366 19.25 -1.13 -0.06
C MET A 366 19.31 0.35 -0.43
N TYR A 367 18.41 0.81 -1.28
CA TYR A 367 18.31 2.22 -1.61
C TYR A 367 16.84 2.62 -1.78
N ASN A 368 16.51 3.85 -1.37
CA ASN A 368 15.17 4.41 -1.50
C ASN A 368 15.19 5.94 -1.28
N TYR A 369 14.05 6.60 -1.51
CA TYR A 369 13.81 7.98 -1.11
C TYR A 369 13.39 8.04 0.35
N TYR A 370 14.35 8.28 1.24
CA TYR A 370 14.12 8.28 2.68
C TYR A 370 13.85 9.67 3.24
N GLN A 371 12.87 9.76 4.13
CA GLN A 371 12.85 10.83 5.12
C GLN A 371 14.04 10.67 6.07
N PRO A 372 14.64 11.76 6.60
CA PRO A 372 15.81 11.66 7.46
C PRO A 372 15.66 10.73 8.66
N PHE A 373 14.47 10.73 9.30
CA PHE A 373 14.17 9.85 10.43
C PHE A 373 14.11 8.37 10.06
N LEU A 374 13.59 8.05 8.87
CA LEU A 374 13.56 6.67 8.36
C LEU A 374 14.96 6.17 8.00
N LEU A 375 15.76 7.02 7.36
CA LEU A 375 17.14 6.70 7.05
C LEU A 375 17.94 6.38 8.33
N SER A 376 17.82 7.21 9.37
CA SER A 376 18.45 6.97 10.66
C SER A 376 17.97 5.65 11.28
N ARG A 377 16.66 5.38 11.25
CA ARG A 377 16.08 4.14 11.79
C ARG A 377 16.60 2.90 11.08
N TYR A 378 16.65 2.91 9.74
CA TYR A 378 17.19 1.79 8.97
C TYR A 378 18.69 1.62 9.19
N ALA A 379 19.45 2.71 9.28
CA ALA A 379 20.88 2.66 9.59
C ALA A 379 21.12 1.97 10.95
N THR A 380 20.39 2.38 11.99
CA THR A 380 20.46 1.75 13.32
C THR A 380 20.08 0.27 13.27
N THR A 381 18.98 -0.09 12.57
CA THR A 381 18.56 -1.49 12.45
C THR A 381 19.60 -2.35 11.72
N LEU A 382 20.23 -1.81 10.69
CA LEU A 382 21.31 -2.48 9.98
C LEU A 382 22.55 -2.64 10.89
N GLU A 383 22.91 -1.61 11.69
CA GLU A 383 23.99 -1.69 12.64
C GLU A 383 23.74 -2.76 13.70
N ASP A 384 22.54 -2.81 14.26
CA ASP A 384 22.13 -3.83 15.25
C ASP A 384 22.21 -5.27 14.66
N VAL A 385 21.77 -5.47 13.42
CA VAL A 385 21.78 -6.77 12.78
C VAL A 385 23.18 -7.18 12.34
N TYR A 386 23.91 -6.28 11.70
CA TYR A 386 25.19 -6.63 11.08
C TYR A 386 26.39 -6.35 11.99
N HIS A 387 26.20 -5.64 13.11
CA HIS A 387 27.25 -5.20 14.06
C HIS A 387 28.35 -4.35 13.39
N GLN A 388 27.97 -3.59 12.39
CA GLN A 388 28.83 -2.68 11.64
C GLN A 388 28.01 -1.48 11.18
N THR A 389 28.59 -0.28 11.28
CA THR A 389 27.96 0.93 10.78
C THR A 389 27.79 0.85 9.26
N PRO A 390 26.57 1.01 8.72
CA PRO A 390 26.36 0.94 7.29
C PRO A 390 27.02 2.13 6.58
N CYS A 391 27.54 1.86 5.38
CA CYS A 391 27.96 2.90 4.46
C CYS A 391 26.73 3.55 3.83
N ALA A 392 26.66 4.89 3.86
CA ALA A 392 25.57 5.62 3.24
C ALA A 392 26.08 6.55 2.13
N GLU A 393 25.45 6.49 0.98
CA GLU A 393 25.62 7.48 -0.09
C GLU A 393 24.37 8.33 -0.17
N LEU A 394 24.51 9.64 0.04
CA LEU A 394 23.44 10.60 -0.03
C LEU A 394 23.55 11.38 -1.34
N GLN A 395 22.51 11.36 -2.16
CA GLN A 395 22.46 12.23 -3.32
C GLN A 395 21.90 13.62 -2.94
N PRO A 396 22.41 14.73 -3.54
CA PRO A 396 21.87 16.07 -3.31
C PRO A 396 20.36 16.04 -3.62
N GLY A 397 19.58 16.54 -2.67
CA GLY A 397 18.14 16.31 -2.65
C GLY A 397 17.37 16.96 -3.79
N HIS A 398 16.43 16.22 -4.33
CA HIS A 398 15.25 16.79 -4.95
C HIS A 398 14.36 17.41 -3.87
N SER A 399 13.73 18.53 -4.19
CA SER A 399 12.87 19.32 -3.31
C SER A 399 11.94 18.48 -2.41
N GLY A 400 11.89 18.81 -1.12
CA GLY A 400 10.92 18.21 -0.19
C GLY A 400 11.47 17.46 1.01
N GLY A 401 12.75 17.66 1.36
CA GLY A 401 13.32 17.04 2.58
C GLY A 401 13.60 15.54 2.48
N ARG A 402 13.30 14.90 1.33
CA ARG A 402 13.66 13.51 1.05
C ARG A 402 15.00 13.46 0.38
N ARG A 403 15.83 12.54 0.83
CA ARG A 403 17.13 12.28 0.22
C ARG A 403 17.12 10.86 -0.35
N LEU A 404 17.48 10.74 -1.63
CA LEU A 404 17.82 9.44 -2.16
C LEU A 404 19.09 8.99 -1.43
N ALA A 405 18.98 7.90 -0.71
CA ALA A 405 20.08 7.34 0.06
C ALA A 405 20.21 5.86 -0.25
N GLY A 406 21.45 5.43 -0.44
CA GLY A 406 21.79 4.02 -0.44
C GLY A 406 22.45 3.68 0.89
N LEU A 407 22.09 2.56 1.47
CA LEU A 407 22.75 1.96 2.62
C LEU A 407 23.37 0.65 2.18
N CYS A 408 24.67 0.50 2.43
CA CYS A 408 25.43 -0.69 2.04
C CYS A 408 26.24 -1.20 3.24
N ARG A 409 26.30 -2.51 3.40
CA ARG A 409 27.24 -3.14 4.33
C ARG A 409 28.37 -3.77 3.53
N GLN A 410 29.61 -3.37 3.81
CA GLN A 410 30.81 -4.01 3.27
C GLN A 410 31.45 -4.95 4.28
N PRO A 411 32.04 -6.08 3.85
CA PRO A 411 33.07 -6.75 4.65
C PRO A 411 34.28 -5.83 4.77
N SER A 412 34.88 -5.82 5.95
CA SER A 412 36.04 -5.00 6.27
C SER A 412 37.22 -5.22 5.34
N ARG A 413 37.36 -4.42 4.29
CA ARG A 413 38.63 -4.14 3.63
C ARG A 413 38.60 -2.70 3.14
N SER A 414 39.57 -1.95 3.62
CA SER A 414 39.86 -0.56 3.34
C SER A 414 40.20 -0.35 1.86
N ASP A 415 39.19 -0.07 1.05
CA ASP A 415 39.43 0.68 -0.18
C ASP A 415 38.99 2.13 0.12
N GLY A 416 39.90 3.09 -0.01
CA GLY A 416 39.86 4.44 0.54
C GLY A 416 38.75 5.37 0.06
N ARG A 417 37.58 4.88 -0.27
CA ARG A 417 36.39 5.66 -0.60
C ARG A 417 35.64 6.02 0.70
N ARG A 418 35.57 7.29 1.01
CA ARG A 418 34.92 7.80 2.21
C ARG A 418 33.43 7.52 2.16
N CYS A 419 32.98 6.50 2.88
CA CYS A 419 31.56 6.35 3.23
C CYS A 419 31.16 7.51 4.14
N ALA A 420 30.13 8.27 3.78
CA ALA A 420 29.54 9.23 4.71
C ALA A 420 28.92 8.44 5.89
N ARG A 421 29.40 8.69 7.11
CA ARG A 421 28.73 8.18 8.30
C ARG A 421 27.39 8.90 8.44
N VAL A 422 26.30 8.14 8.52
CA VAL A 422 25.01 8.72 8.91
C VAL A 422 25.16 9.16 10.35
N PRO A 423 24.96 10.46 10.70
CA PRO A 423 24.87 10.85 12.09
C PRO A 423 23.66 10.12 12.69
N VAL A 424 23.91 9.12 13.51
CA VAL A 424 22.85 8.49 14.32
C VAL A 424 22.60 9.49 15.45
N PRO A 425 21.41 10.09 15.54
CA PRO A 425 21.08 10.89 16.73
C PRO A 425 21.17 9.96 17.94
N ASP A 426 21.82 10.41 19.00
CA ASP A 426 22.04 9.65 20.23
C ASP A 426 20.74 9.52 21.05
N HIS A 427 19.68 9.06 20.38
CA HIS A 427 18.42 8.68 21.00
C HIS A 427 18.41 7.17 21.16
N ARG A 428 19.22 6.69 22.12
CA ARG A 428 18.98 5.37 22.70
C ARG A 428 17.57 5.38 23.28
N VAL A 429 16.61 4.83 22.55
CA VAL A 429 15.34 4.40 23.16
C VAL A 429 15.75 3.45 24.29
N PRO A 430 15.37 3.72 25.55
CA PRO A 430 15.73 2.85 26.66
C PRO A 430 15.30 1.42 26.32
N ARG A 431 16.26 0.50 26.32
CA ARG A 431 15.94 -0.94 26.23
C ARG A 431 14.93 -1.27 27.31
N ALA A 432 13.85 -1.93 26.94
CA ALA A 432 12.82 -2.43 27.83
C ALA A 432 13.31 -3.63 28.68
N ALA A 433 14.48 -3.49 29.31
CA ALA A 433 15.06 -4.47 30.21
C ALA A 433 15.55 -3.73 31.46
N ASP A 434 14.62 -3.17 32.19
CA ASP A 434 14.67 -3.00 33.65
C ASP A 434 13.30 -2.48 34.11
N ARG A 435 12.30 -3.36 34.14
CA ARG A 435 11.05 -3.08 34.84
C ARG A 435 11.00 -3.97 36.07
N ASP A 436 11.62 -3.44 37.11
CA ASP A 436 11.30 -3.85 38.47
C ASP A 436 9.82 -3.53 38.72
N SER A 437 9.14 -4.51 39.25
CA SER A 437 7.72 -4.57 39.45
C SER A 437 7.22 -3.54 40.46
N ARG A 438 6.73 -2.38 40.03
CA ARG A 438 5.87 -1.48 40.81
C ARG A 438 4.50 -1.28 40.13
N PRO A 439 3.42 -1.19 40.88
CA PRO A 439 2.07 -1.40 40.36
C PRO A 439 1.60 -0.29 39.41
N VAL A 440 1.06 -0.74 38.30
CA VAL A 440 0.54 0.02 37.15
C VAL A 440 -0.54 1.06 37.47
N ARG A 441 -1.01 1.16 38.73
CA ARG A 441 -2.10 2.08 39.12
C ARG A 441 -1.67 3.54 39.37
N ALA A 442 -0.39 3.84 39.58
CA ALA A 442 0.08 5.21 39.79
C ALA A 442 0.35 5.96 38.48
N GLY A 443 0.77 5.26 37.42
CA GLY A 443 1.13 5.87 36.15
C GLY A 443 -0.05 6.40 35.30
N LEU A 444 -1.24 5.82 35.46
CA LEU A 444 -2.40 6.23 34.66
C LEU A 444 -3.01 7.56 35.16
N ARG A 445 -2.96 7.81 36.47
CA ARG A 445 -3.39 9.08 37.07
C ARG A 445 -2.48 10.24 36.69
N ASP A 446 -1.17 10.02 36.72
CA ASP A 446 -0.16 11.02 36.35
C ASP A 446 -0.19 11.37 34.85
N LEU A 447 -0.53 10.40 33.99
CA LEU A 447 -0.74 10.62 32.55
C LEU A 447 -2.00 11.44 32.27
N LEU A 448 -3.09 11.20 32.98
CA LEU A 448 -4.35 11.92 32.83
C LEU A 448 -4.27 13.35 33.38
N GLU A 449 -3.51 13.57 34.46
CA GLU A 449 -3.29 14.91 35.03
C GLU A 449 -2.31 15.74 34.17
N ARG A 450 -1.34 15.14 33.50
CA ARG A 450 -0.46 15.83 32.53
C ARG A 450 -1.17 16.21 31.23
N GLN A 451 -2.20 15.45 30.80
CA GLN A 451 -3.00 15.82 29.64
C GLN A 451 -3.97 16.98 29.92
N ALA A 452 -4.33 17.21 31.18
CA ALA A 452 -5.22 18.33 31.56
C ALA A 452 -4.51 19.69 31.68
N SER A 453 -3.17 19.72 31.65
CA SER A 453 -2.37 20.94 31.88
C SER A 453 -1.59 21.42 30.64
N THR A 454 -1.78 20.83 29.45
CA THR A 454 -1.08 21.25 28.23
C THR A 454 -1.80 22.42 27.57
N PRO A 455 -1.15 23.58 27.38
CA PRO A 455 -1.79 24.71 26.71
C PRO A 455 -2.09 24.37 25.24
N ALA A 456 -3.26 24.78 24.76
CA ALA A 456 -3.74 24.61 23.38
C ALA A 456 -2.78 25.08 22.26
N SER A 457 -1.71 25.81 22.64
CA SER A 457 -0.66 26.26 21.73
C SER A 457 0.35 25.18 21.33
N LEU A 458 0.50 24.10 22.12
CA LEU A 458 1.39 22.97 21.81
C LEU A 458 0.72 21.96 20.88
N GLU A 459 -0.59 21.74 21.02
CA GLU A 459 -1.35 20.91 20.08
C GLU A 459 -1.33 21.48 18.65
N ARG A 460 -1.40 22.80 18.52
CA ARG A 460 -1.34 23.48 17.22
C ARG A 460 0.02 23.31 16.52
N ARG A 461 1.13 23.26 17.24
CA ARG A 461 2.48 23.02 16.68
C ARG A 461 2.67 21.58 16.21
N TYR A 462 2.19 20.60 16.98
CA TYR A 462 2.28 19.20 16.61
C TYR A 462 1.44 18.85 15.37
N LEU A 463 0.28 19.50 15.22
CA LEU A 463 -0.63 19.28 14.08
C LEU A 463 -0.13 19.91 12.77
N VAL A 464 0.60 21.03 12.86
CA VAL A 464 1.21 21.70 11.69
C VAL A 464 2.44 20.93 11.19
N ASP A 465 3.22 20.31 12.08
CA ASP A 465 4.40 19.50 11.71
C ASP A 465 4.03 18.15 11.08
N VAL A 466 2.80 17.65 11.31
CA VAL A 466 2.30 16.39 10.74
C VAL A 466 1.64 16.59 9.37
N GLY A 467 1.48 17.83 8.90
CA GLY A 467 0.98 18.14 7.55
C GLY A 467 -0.52 17.86 7.35
N TRP A 468 -1.31 17.83 8.42
CA TRP A 468 -2.78 17.78 8.33
C TRP A 468 -3.33 19.17 8.11
N PRO A 469 -4.16 19.40 7.08
CA PRO A 469 -4.87 20.68 6.94
C PRO A 469 -5.79 20.90 8.16
N ASP A 470 -5.83 22.11 8.67
CA ASP A 470 -6.59 22.51 9.88
C ASP A 470 -8.10 22.14 9.89
N GLY A 471 -8.63 21.69 8.76
CA GLY A 471 -10.04 21.26 8.62
C GLY A 471 -10.34 19.78 8.92
N THR A 472 -9.36 18.89 8.95
CA THR A 472 -9.61 17.43 9.03
C THR A 472 -10.03 16.98 10.44
N LEU A 473 -9.47 17.57 11.47
CA LEU A 473 -9.90 17.29 12.85
C LEU A 473 -11.27 17.91 13.17
N ALA A 474 -11.55 19.10 12.64
CA ALA A 474 -12.86 19.71 12.74
C ALA A 474 -13.95 18.88 12.05
N PHE A 475 -13.61 18.21 10.94
CA PHE A 475 -14.48 17.29 10.23
C PHE A 475 -14.80 16.03 11.04
N PHE A 476 -13.80 15.40 11.67
CA PHE A 476 -14.04 14.25 12.55
C PHE A 476 -14.80 14.63 13.82
N HIS A 477 -14.55 15.80 14.40
CA HIS A 477 -15.34 16.34 15.50
C HIS A 477 -16.77 16.68 15.09
N ALA A 478 -16.98 17.23 13.90
CA ALA A 478 -18.32 17.49 13.38
C ALA A 478 -19.09 16.21 13.08
N LEU A 479 -18.44 15.20 12.49
CA LEU A 479 -19.03 13.85 12.29
C LEU A 479 -19.38 13.19 13.63
N TRP A 480 -18.50 13.29 14.62
CA TRP A 480 -18.74 12.76 15.96
C TRP A 480 -19.86 13.51 16.67
N ALA A 481 -19.91 14.84 16.56
CA ALA A 481 -20.97 15.67 17.11
C ALA A 481 -22.33 15.42 16.45
N CYS A 482 -22.36 15.11 15.14
CA CYS A 482 -23.57 14.72 14.43
C CYS A 482 -24.03 13.29 14.74
N ALA A 483 -23.12 12.37 15.05
CA ALA A 483 -23.42 10.98 15.40
C ALA A 483 -23.85 10.83 16.90
N TYR A 484 -23.33 11.67 17.76
CA TYR A 484 -23.55 11.63 19.20
C TYR A 484 -25.02 11.80 19.66
N PRO A 485 -25.86 12.68 19.04
CA PRO A 485 -27.28 12.76 19.38
C PRO A 485 -28.09 11.51 19.03
N PHE A 486 -27.68 10.77 17.99
CA PHE A 486 -28.35 9.52 17.59
C PHE A 486 -28.02 8.35 18.51
N LEU A 487 -26.87 8.36 19.18
CA LEU A 487 -26.47 7.35 20.17
C LEU A 487 -27.13 7.55 21.55
N LYS A 488 -27.53 8.79 21.91
CA LYS A 488 -28.12 9.11 23.21
C LYS A 488 -29.63 8.84 23.33
N CYS A 489 -30.33 8.57 22.22
CA CYS A 489 -31.78 8.41 22.24
C CYS A 489 -32.29 6.97 22.41
N ARG A 490 -31.43 5.98 22.64
CA ARG A 490 -31.89 4.57 22.84
C ARG A 490 -30.91 3.71 23.67
N ILE A 491 -30.55 4.14 24.84
CA ILE A 491 -30.14 3.25 25.94
C ILE A 491 -31.15 3.40 27.05
#